data_1d48cbd95771442ab5113cb6a05be937
#
_entry.id   1d48cbd95771442ab5113cb6a05be937
#
_cell.length_a   1.000
_cell.length_b   1.000
_cell.length_c   1.000
_cell.angle_alpha   90.00
_cell.angle_beta   90.00
_cell.angle_gamma   90.00
#
_symmetry.space_group_name_H-M   'P 1'
#
loop_
_entity.id
_entity.type
_entity.pdbx_description
1 polymer ?
#
loop_
_entity_poly.entity_id
_entity_poly.type
_entity_poly.pdbx_seq_one_letter_code
_entity_poly.pdbx_strand_id
1 'polypeptide(L)'
;AICHGATGKGNDQVRFELAIHAFAPQMDIIAPWRFWELNSREKEIAYAEAHNIPLKINKETNYSKDKNLWHLSHEGLDLELPSNEAPINKPGFLELGVSPEMAPDKPTYVTIHFEKGVPTAVDGEKLDSVALIEKLNKLGGENGIGILDIVENRLVGMKSRGVYET
;
A
#
# COMPACT_ATOMS: atom_id res chain seq x y z
N ALA A 1 17.77 -10.11 19.08
CA ALA A 1 16.80 -10.64 18.11
C ALA A 1 16.02 -9.51 17.44
N ILE A 2 15.57 -9.75 16.21
CA ILE A 2 14.67 -8.87 15.47
C ILE A 2 13.36 -9.61 15.23
N CYS A 3 12.23 -8.98 15.58
CA CYS A 3 10.91 -9.57 15.41
C CYS A 3 10.15 -8.85 14.30
N HIS A 4 9.41 -9.61 13.47
CA HIS A 4 8.49 -9.05 12.50
C HIS A 4 7.16 -9.79 12.49
N GLY A 5 6.09 -9.08 12.12
CA GLY A 5 4.74 -9.62 12.02
C GLY A 5 4.29 -9.96 10.59
N ALA A 6 5.23 -10.07 9.65
CA ALA A 6 4.87 -10.43 8.27
C ALA A 6 4.30 -11.84 8.18
N THR A 7 3.24 -12.00 7.40
CA THR A 7 2.58 -13.30 7.23
C THR A 7 3.47 -14.29 6.50
N GLY A 8 3.33 -15.59 6.79
CA GLY A 8 4.10 -16.64 6.16
C GLY A 8 3.79 -16.89 4.68
N LYS A 9 2.84 -16.15 4.10
CA LYS A 9 2.39 -16.30 2.70
C LYS A 9 2.80 -15.15 1.77
N GLY A 10 3.30 -14.04 2.35
CA GLY A 10 3.66 -12.84 1.59
C GLY A 10 5.14 -12.71 1.28
N ASN A 11 5.49 -11.72 0.45
CA ASN A 11 6.88 -11.39 0.13
C ASN A 11 7.58 -10.62 1.25
N ASP A 12 6.83 -9.98 2.15
CA ASP A 12 7.41 -9.07 3.13
C ASP A 12 8.32 -9.79 4.11
N GLN A 13 7.97 -11.01 4.53
CA GLN A 13 8.85 -11.84 5.35
C GLN A 13 10.22 -12.04 4.69
N VAL A 14 10.24 -12.31 3.37
CA VAL A 14 11.48 -12.52 2.61
C VAL A 14 12.29 -11.24 2.54
N ARG A 15 11.65 -10.11 2.29
CA ARG A 15 12.29 -8.79 2.22
C ARG A 15 12.91 -8.41 3.58
N PHE A 16 12.17 -8.57 4.67
CA PHE A 16 12.68 -8.28 6.01
C PHE A 16 13.85 -9.18 6.38
N GLU A 17 13.73 -10.49 6.16
CA GLU A 17 14.78 -11.44 6.53
C GLU A 17 16.03 -11.30 5.67
N LEU A 18 15.90 -11.06 4.37
CA LEU A 18 17.05 -10.75 3.52
C LEU A 18 17.78 -9.49 3.97
N ALA A 19 17.06 -8.44 4.35
CA ALA A 19 17.66 -7.23 4.90
C ALA A 19 18.35 -7.50 6.26
N ILE A 20 17.73 -8.27 7.14
CA ILE A 20 18.32 -8.66 8.43
C ILE A 20 19.59 -9.47 8.19
N HIS A 21 19.57 -10.46 7.32
CA HIS A 21 20.74 -11.28 7.01
C HIS A 21 21.88 -10.46 6.36
N ALA A 22 21.53 -9.45 5.55
CA ALA A 22 22.53 -8.59 4.91
C ALA A 22 23.21 -7.62 5.89
N PHE A 23 22.44 -7.02 6.82
CA PHE A 23 22.94 -5.93 7.66
C PHE A 23 23.16 -6.33 9.13
N ALA A 24 22.55 -7.41 9.60
CA ALA A 24 22.63 -7.87 10.98
C ALA A 24 22.60 -9.40 11.07
N PRO A 25 23.52 -10.13 10.38
CA PRO A 25 23.49 -11.59 10.27
C PRO A 25 23.63 -12.31 11.62
N GLN A 26 24.10 -11.62 12.65
CA GLN A 26 24.24 -12.14 14.01
C GLN A 26 22.93 -12.12 14.82
N MET A 27 21.86 -11.55 14.27
CA MET A 27 20.60 -11.43 15.00
C MET A 27 19.68 -12.61 14.72
N ASP A 28 19.08 -13.13 15.79
CA ASP A 28 17.98 -14.10 15.67
C ASP A 28 16.72 -13.43 15.11
N ILE A 29 16.03 -14.14 14.23
CA ILE A 29 14.77 -13.68 13.66
C ILE A 29 13.61 -14.35 14.38
N ILE A 30 12.69 -13.54 14.92
CA ILE A 30 11.46 -14.00 15.53
C ILE A 30 10.29 -13.64 14.60
N ALA A 31 9.73 -14.66 13.96
CA ALA A 31 8.58 -14.53 13.06
C ALA A 31 7.38 -15.32 13.63
N PRO A 32 6.57 -14.74 14.51
CA PRO A 32 5.52 -15.44 15.25
C PRO A 32 4.53 -16.18 14.37
N TRP A 33 4.19 -15.64 13.21
CA TRP A 33 3.29 -16.28 12.24
C TRP A 33 3.66 -17.72 11.89
N ARG A 34 4.95 -18.10 11.98
CA ARG A 34 5.43 -19.43 11.61
C ARG A 34 5.10 -20.52 12.64
N PHE A 35 4.86 -20.13 13.89
CA PHE A 35 4.66 -21.08 14.99
C PHE A 35 3.45 -20.76 15.87
N TRP A 36 2.76 -19.64 15.64
CA TRP A 36 1.53 -19.30 16.35
C TRP A 36 0.33 -20.06 15.80
N GLU A 37 -0.65 -20.28 16.67
CA GLU A 37 -1.95 -20.80 16.28
C GLU A 37 -2.77 -19.79 15.46
N LEU A 38 -2.43 -18.49 15.56
CA LEU A 38 -3.04 -17.39 14.80
C LEU A 38 -2.44 -17.33 13.38
N ASN A 39 -2.72 -18.33 12.57
CA ASN A 39 -2.13 -18.51 11.24
C ASN A 39 -3.13 -18.29 10.10
N SER A 40 -4.25 -17.66 10.39
CA SER A 40 -5.22 -17.21 9.39
C SER A 40 -5.91 -15.93 9.86
N ARG A 41 -6.40 -15.15 8.91
CA ARG A 41 -7.14 -13.89 9.19
C ARG A 41 -8.37 -14.13 10.07
N GLU A 42 -9.09 -15.23 9.87
CA GLU A 42 -10.27 -15.59 10.67
C GLU A 42 -9.91 -15.81 12.13
N LYS A 43 -8.80 -16.49 12.39
CA LYS A 43 -8.31 -16.72 13.76
C LYS A 43 -7.82 -15.44 14.42
N GLU A 44 -7.16 -14.57 13.66
CA GLU A 44 -6.71 -13.25 14.14
C GLU A 44 -7.90 -12.36 14.52
N ILE A 45 -8.94 -12.34 13.67
CA ILE A 45 -10.19 -11.61 13.96
C ILE A 45 -10.86 -12.16 15.22
N ALA A 46 -11.03 -13.49 15.32
CA ALA A 46 -11.64 -14.12 16.48
C ALA A 46 -10.85 -13.83 17.76
N TYR A 47 -9.51 -13.85 17.69
CA TYR A 47 -8.66 -13.48 18.82
C TYR A 47 -8.83 -12.03 19.22
N ALA A 48 -8.84 -11.12 18.25
CA ALA A 48 -9.02 -9.69 18.50
C ALA A 48 -10.38 -9.39 19.13
N GLU A 49 -11.46 -10.03 18.66
CA GLU A 49 -12.80 -9.92 19.24
C GLU A 49 -12.83 -10.43 20.68
N ALA A 50 -12.24 -11.61 20.93
CA ALA A 50 -12.18 -12.21 22.27
C ALA A 50 -11.38 -11.35 23.28
N HIS A 51 -10.44 -10.56 22.82
CA HIS A 51 -9.59 -9.70 23.65
C HIS A 51 -9.93 -8.21 23.58
N ASN A 52 -11.08 -7.85 22.96
CA ASN A 52 -11.53 -6.46 22.79
C ASN A 52 -10.49 -5.56 22.12
N ILE A 53 -9.72 -6.11 21.17
CA ILE A 53 -8.77 -5.34 20.36
C ILE A 53 -9.57 -4.64 19.25
N PRO A 54 -9.55 -3.30 19.17
CA PRO A 54 -10.34 -2.58 18.17
C PRO A 54 -9.79 -2.86 16.76
N LEU A 55 -10.62 -3.43 15.91
CA LEU A 55 -10.32 -3.66 14.50
C LEU A 55 -11.18 -2.72 13.64
N LYS A 56 -10.54 -2.03 12.70
CA LYS A 56 -11.23 -1.28 11.64
C LYS A 56 -11.51 -2.19 10.43
N ILE A 57 -12.15 -3.34 10.67
CA ILE A 57 -12.42 -4.31 9.62
C ILE A 57 -13.92 -4.29 9.29
N ASN A 58 -14.24 -4.00 8.04
CA ASN A 58 -15.54 -4.26 7.45
C ASN A 58 -15.40 -5.48 6.51
N LYS A 59 -16.20 -6.52 6.71
CA LYS A 59 -16.13 -7.77 5.92
C LYS A 59 -16.33 -7.55 4.42
N GLU A 60 -17.01 -6.48 4.04
CA GLU A 60 -17.34 -6.19 2.63
C GLU A 60 -16.27 -5.39 1.88
N THR A 61 -15.34 -4.73 2.61
CA THR A 61 -14.33 -3.85 2.03
C THR A 61 -12.92 -4.22 2.48
N ASN A 62 -12.71 -5.47 2.87
CA ASN A 62 -11.49 -5.93 3.50
C ASN A 62 -10.41 -6.32 2.49
N TYR A 63 -10.07 -5.40 1.59
CA TYR A 63 -8.87 -5.54 0.77
C TYR A 63 -7.64 -5.52 1.66
N SER A 64 -6.61 -6.30 1.29
CA SER A 64 -5.29 -6.13 1.89
C SER A 64 -4.71 -4.82 1.38
N LYS A 65 -4.28 -3.96 2.29
CA LYS A 65 -3.79 -2.61 1.96
C LYS A 65 -2.45 -2.36 2.64
N ASP A 66 -1.47 -1.96 1.84
CA ASP A 66 -0.17 -1.51 2.33
C ASP A 66 0.06 -0.07 1.90
N LYS A 67 0.29 0.81 2.87
CA LYS A 67 0.44 2.25 2.65
C LYS A 67 1.82 2.75 3.08
N ASN A 68 2.43 3.56 2.21
CA ASN A 68 3.62 4.34 2.52
C ASN A 68 3.51 5.75 1.90
N LEU A 69 4.60 6.53 1.94
CA LEU A 69 4.61 7.88 1.37
C LEU A 69 4.36 7.89 -0.16
N TRP A 70 4.74 6.82 -0.86
CA TRP A 70 4.73 6.75 -2.32
C TRP A 70 3.46 6.15 -2.91
N HIS A 71 2.85 5.19 -2.21
CA HIS A 71 1.66 4.51 -2.73
C HIS A 71 0.83 3.84 -1.66
N LEU A 72 -0.36 3.45 -2.05
CA LEU A 72 -1.25 2.53 -1.36
C LEU A 72 -1.59 1.39 -2.30
N SER A 73 -1.38 0.14 -1.88
CA SER A 73 -1.82 -1.04 -2.62
C SER A 73 -3.17 -1.53 -2.12
N HIS A 74 -3.96 -2.09 -3.05
CA HIS A 74 -5.19 -2.82 -2.77
C HIS A 74 -5.07 -4.21 -3.38
N GLU A 75 -5.17 -5.26 -2.56
CA GLU A 75 -5.06 -6.65 -2.99
C GLU A 75 -6.15 -7.52 -2.37
N GLY A 76 -6.41 -8.67 -2.95
CA GLY A 76 -7.36 -9.66 -2.42
C GLY A 76 -8.80 -9.48 -2.89
N LEU A 77 -9.72 -10.23 -2.29
CA LEU A 77 -11.15 -10.26 -2.63
C LEU A 77 -11.38 -10.50 -4.13
N ASP A 78 -12.23 -9.67 -4.75
CA ASP A 78 -12.57 -9.74 -6.18
C ASP A 78 -11.39 -9.42 -7.11
N LEU A 79 -10.33 -8.79 -6.60
CA LEU A 79 -9.08 -8.57 -7.35
C LEU A 79 -8.27 -9.87 -7.59
N GLU A 80 -8.52 -10.92 -6.83
CA GLU A 80 -7.86 -12.22 -7.04
C GLU A 80 -8.26 -12.87 -8.37
N LEU A 81 -9.38 -12.46 -8.94
CA LEU A 81 -9.85 -12.90 -10.26
C LEU A 81 -9.50 -11.83 -11.30
N PRO A 82 -8.48 -12.05 -12.16
CA PRO A 82 -8.08 -11.06 -13.18
C PRO A 82 -9.17 -10.72 -14.19
N SER A 83 -10.21 -11.56 -14.31
CA SER A 83 -11.39 -11.31 -15.16
C SER A 83 -12.35 -10.26 -14.60
N ASN A 84 -12.23 -9.93 -13.30
CA ASN A 84 -13.06 -8.92 -12.70
C ASN A 84 -12.52 -7.52 -13.02
N GLU A 85 -13.42 -6.58 -13.23
CA GLU A 85 -13.03 -5.17 -13.34
C GLU A 85 -12.52 -4.65 -11.98
N ALA A 86 -11.48 -3.81 -12.01
CA ALA A 86 -11.00 -3.15 -10.80
C ALA A 86 -12.07 -2.16 -10.28
N PRO A 87 -12.48 -2.25 -9.01
CA PRO A 87 -13.61 -1.47 -8.48
C PRO A 87 -13.23 -0.01 -8.15
N ILE A 88 -12.46 0.66 -9.02
CA ILE A 88 -11.94 2.00 -8.79
C ILE A 88 -13.04 3.07 -8.67
N ASN A 89 -14.20 2.80 -9.24
CA ASN A 89 -15.38 3.66 -9.14
C ASN A 89 -16.29 3.35 -7.93
N LYS A 90 -15.95 2.30 -7.17
CA LYS A 90 -16.72 1.94 -5.97
C LYS A 90 -16.43 2.93 -4.84
N PRO A 91 -17.45 3.55 -4.24
CA PRO A 91 -17.25 4.47 -3.12
C PRO A 91 -16.42 3.84 -1.99
N GLY A 92 -15.37 4.54 -1.55
CA GLY A 92 -14.48 4.10 -0.47
C GLY A 92 -13.45 3.04 -0.86
N PHE A 93 -13.32 2.68 -2.14
CA PHE A 93 -12.23 1.83 -2.61
C PHE A 93 -10.92 2.62 -2.65
N LEU A 94 -10.87 3.70 -3.41
CA LEU A 94 -9.72 4.61 -3.45
C LEU A 94 -9.66 5.46 -2.17
N GLU A 95 -8.45 5.70 -1.66
CA GLU A 95 -8.21 6.47 -0.43
C GLU A 95 -7.32 7.71 -0.65
N LEU A 96 -6.49 7.70 -1.68
CA LEU A 96 -5.55 8.79 -1.97
C LEU A 96 -6.06 9.72 -3.07
N GLY A 97 -7.00 9.25 -3.88
CA GLY A 97 -7.48 10.00 -5.00
C GLY A 97 -8.87 9.62 -5.44
N VAL A 98 -9.21 10.06 -6.65
CA VAL A 98 -10.47 9.75 -7.33
C VAL A 98 -10.19 8.96 -8.61
N SER A 99 -11.19 8.25 -9.12
CA SER A 99 -11.06 7.62 -10.44
C SER A 99 -10.98 8.67 -11.54
N PRO A 100 -10.45 8.32 -12.73
CA PRO A 100 -10.41 9.23 -13.87
C PRO A 100 -11.78 9.79 -14.25
N GLU A 101 -12.85 9.00 -14.09
CA GLU A 101 -14.23 9.41 -14.38
C GLU A 101 -14.77 10.44 -13.38
N MET A 102 -14.21 10.47 -12.18
CA MET A 102 -14.57 11.41 -11.10
C MET A 102 -13.63 12.62 -11.04
N ALA A 103 -12.58 12.62 -11.84
CA ALA A 103 -11.61 13.72 -11.90
C ALA A 103 -12.22 14.98 -12.56
N PRO A 104 -11.67 16.19 -12.30
CA PRO A 104 -12.14 17.41 -12.93
C PRO A 104 -11.99 17.39 -14.46
N ASP A 105 -13.00 17.88 -15.18
CA ASP A 105 -12.94 18.04 -16.66
C ASP A 105 -11.96 19.12 -17.12
N LYS A 106 -11.57 20.01 -16.21
CA LYS A 106 -10.64 21.10 -16.53
C LYS A 106 -9.22 20.73 -16.12
N PRO A 107 -8.21 21.00 -16.99
CA PRO A 107 -6.83 20.72 -16.66
C PRO A 107 -6.36 21.55 -15.46
N THR A 108 -5.60 20.91 -14.56
CA THR A 108 -4.88 21.56 -13.48
C THR A 108 -3.40 21.65 -13.86
N TYR A 109 -2.88 22.87 -13.97
CA TYR A 109 -1.47 23.12 -14.27
C TYR A 109 -0.70 23.24 -12.96
N VAL A 110 0.47 22.60 -12.91
CA VAL A 110 1.37 22.61 -11.75
C VAL A 110 2.77 23.00 -12.21
N THR A 111 3.39 23.94 -11.50
CA THR A 111 4.78 24.35 -11.75
C THR A 111 5.68 23.80 -10.66
N ILE A 112 6.64 22.95 -11.02
CA ILE A 112 7.63 22.40 -10.09
C ILE A 112 8.97 23.10 -10.35
N HIS A 113 9.54 23.72 -9.32
CA HIS A 113 10.87 24.32 -9.36
C HIS A 113 11.94 23.32 -8.93
N PHE A 114 13.04 23.30 -9.67
CA PHE A 114 14.18 22.43 -9.39
C PHE A 114 15.46 23.26 -9.18
N GLU A 115 16.23 22.88 -8.17
CA GLU A 115 17.60 23.36 -7.96
C GLU A 115 18.57 22.17 -7.99
N LYS A 116 19.48 22.18 -8.97
CA LYS A 116 20.47 21.08 -9.16
C LYS A 116 19.83 19.68 -9.23
N GLY A 117 18.67 19.57 -9.87
CA GLY A 117 17.95 18.30 -10.04
C GLY A 117 17.07 17.90 -8.85
N VAL A 118 17.02 18.68 -7.78
CA VAL A 118 16.16 18.46 -6.61
C VAL A 118 14.94 19.37 -6.69
N PRO A 119 13.71 18.87 -6.55
CA PRO A 119 12.53 19.72 -6.51
C PRO A 119 12.50 20.51 -5.18
N THR A 120 12.26 21.82 -5.27
CA THR A 120 12.35 22.73 -4.12
C THR A 120 11.08 23.54 -3.87
N ALA A 121 10.19 23.65 -4.87
CA ALA A 121 8.94 24.37 -4.72
C ALA A 121 7.85 23.84 -5.67
N VAL A 122 6.60 24.03 -5.30
CA VAL A 122 5.41 23.77 -6.12
C VAL A 122 4.59 25.05 -6.19
N ASP A 123 4.30 25.54 -7.41
CA ASP A 123 3.56 26.79 -7.66
C ASP A 123 4.10 28.00 -6.91
N GLY A 124 5.45 28.06 -6.79
CA GLY A 124 6.14 29.14 -6.09
C GLY A 124 6.25 28.99 -4.57
N GLU A 125 5.57 28.03 -3.98
CA GLU A 125 5.67 27.70 -2.57
C GLU A 125 6.88 26.80 -2.31
N LYS A 126 7.87 27.29 -1.54
CA LYS A 126 9.03 26.49 -1.12
C LYS A 126 8.62 25.51 -0.05
N LEU A 127 8.97 24.23 -0.26
CA LEU A 127 8.59 23.12 0.60
C LEU A 127 9.80 22.22 0.87
N ASP A 128 9.81 21.57 2.01
CA ASP A 128 10.72 20.46 2.25
C ASP A 128 10.30 19.23 1.41
N SER A 129 11.15 18.21 1.36
CA SER A 129 10.94 17.05 0.48
C SER A 129 9.66 16.28 0.80
N VAL A 130 9.26 16.17 2.06
CA VAL A 130 8.06 15.43 2.48
C VAL A 130 6.82 16.23 2.13
N ALA A 131 6.75 17.49 2.53
CA ALA A 131 5.63 18.38 2.24
C ALA A 131 5.41 18.57 0.73
N LEU A 132 6.49 18.58 -0.06
CA LEU A 132 6.43 18.66 -1.51
C LEU A 132 5.76 17.42 -2.11
N ILE A 133 6.15 16.22 -1.67
CA ILE A 133 5.55 14.97 -2.13
C ILE A 133 4.09 14.88 -1.69
N GLU A 134 3.77 15.24 -0.45
CA GLU A 134 2.40 15.25 0.05
C GLU A 134 1.51 16.19 -0.77
N LYS A 135 2.01 17.38 -1.10
CA LYS A 135 1.29 18.35 -1.96
C LYS A 135 1.06 17.79 -3.36
N LEU A 136 2.07 17.17 -3.98
CA LEU A 136 1.94 16.55 -5.30
C LEU A 136 1.02 15.33 -5.27
N ASN A 137 1.08 14.51 -4.23
CA ASN A 137 0.16 13.38 -4.04
C ASN A 137 -1.30 13.86 -3.96
N LYS A 138 -1.56 14.95 -3.21
CA LYS A 138 -2.89 15.54 -3.13
C LYS A 138 -3.37 16.04 -4.50
N LEU A 139 -2.56 16.83 -5.19
CA LEU A 139 -2.90 17.35 -6.53
C LEU A 139 -3.12 16.22 -7.53
N GLY A 140 -2.26 15.22 -7.56
CA GLY A 140 -2.40 14.05 -8.43
C GLY A 140 -3.66 13.24 -8.11
N GLY A 141 -3.91 12.97 -6.83
CA GLY A 141 -5.10 12.24 -6.38
C GLY A 141 -6.41 12.93 -6.75
N GLU A 142 -6.50 14.25 -6.54
CA GLU A 142 -7.66 15.06 -6.92
C GLU A 142 -7.92 15.07 -8.44
N ASN A 143 -6.91 14.79 -9.24
CA ASN A 143 -6.98 14.74 -10.71
C ASN A 143 -6.95 13.31 -11.28
N GLY A 144 -7.21 12.30 -10.47
CA GLY A 144 -7.33 10.90 -10.91
C GLY A 144 -6.02 10.30 -11.44
N ILE A 145 -4.87 10.80 -10.96
CA ILE A 145 -3.54 10.37 -11.42
C ILE A 145 -2.98 9.32 -10.46
N GLY A 146 -2.23 8.36 -11.01
CA GLY A 146 -1.45 7.40 -10.23
C GLY A 146 -2.13 6.06 -10.00
N ILE A 147 -3.28 5.79 -10.62
CA ILE A 147 -3.96 4.50 -10.51
C ILE A 147 -3.34 3.52 -11.50
N LEU A 148 -2.91 2.36 -10.98
CA LEU A 148 -2.36 1.26 -11.77
C LEU A 148 -3.04 -0.06 -11.38
N ASP A 149 -3.51 -0.82 -12.35
CA ASP A 149 -4.02 -2.18 -12.18
C ASP A 149 -3.02 -3.16 -12.78
N ILE A 150 -2.33 -3.93 -11.94
CA ILE A 150 -1.18 -4.72 -12.34
C ILE A 150 -1.33 -6.18 -11.91
N VAL A 151 -1.07 -7.10 -12.84
CA VAL A 151 -0.83 -8.51 -12.55
C VAL A 151 0.67 -8.77 -12.64
N GLU A 152 1.30 -9.14 -11.53
CA GLU A 152 2.75 -9.29 -11.42
C GLU A 152 3.17 -10.65 -10.84
N ASN A 153 4.40 -11.05 -11.12
CA ASN A 153 5.07 -12.14 -10.41
C ASN A 153 5.68 -11.62 -9.13
N ARG A 154 5.51 -12.37 -8.05
CA ARG A 154 6.16 -12.09 -6.77
C ARG A 154 7.51 -12.79 -6.68
N LEU A 155 8.33 -12.40 -5.70
CA LEU A 155 9.64 -12.99 -5.43
C LEU A 155 9.57 -14.52 -5.24
N VAL A 156 8.49 -15.02 -4.67
CA VAL A 156 8.23 -16.47 -4.46
C VAL A 156 7.59 -17.16 -5.67
N GLY A 157 7.54 -16.51 -6.82
CA GLY A 157 7.02 -17.06 -8.08
C GLY A 157 5.49 -17.02 -8.24
N MET A 158 4.74 -16.58 -7.25
CA MET A 158 3.28 -16.43 -7.36
C MET A 158 2.94 -15.15 -8.12
N LYS A 159 1.95 -15.26 -9.03
CA LYS A 159 1.32 -14.08 -9.62
C LYS A 159 0.30 -13.51 -8.66
N SER A 160 0.26 -12.21 -8.57
CA SER A 160 -0.78 -11.49 -7.83
C SER A 160 -1.28 -10.30 -8.65
N ARG A 161 -2.48 -9.85 -8.35
CA ARG A 161 -3.04 -8.63 -8.89
C ARG A 161 -3.18 -7.61 -7.76
N GLY A 162 -2.70 -6.41 -8.02
CA GLY A 162 -2.86 -5.27 -7.12
C GLY A 162 -3.33 -4.04 -7.90
N VAL A 163 -4.20 -3.26 -7.28
CA VAL A 163 -4.53 -1.91 -7.72
C VAL A 163 -3.76 -0.96 -6.82
N TYR A 164 -2.98 -0.09 -7.43
CA TYR A 164 -2.10 0.84 -6.74
C TYR A 164 -2.59 2.27 -6.95
N GLU A 165 -2.60 3.03 -5.86
CA GLU A 165 -2.71 4.49 -5.87
C GLU A 165 -1.30 5.04 -5.60
N THR A 166 -0.66 5.61 -6.61
CA THR A 166 0.75 6.07 -6.54
C THR A 166 0.83 7.58 -6.40
#